data_b27f99cdb20dcb52bcbc3209e46f8e13
#
_entry.id   b27f99cdb20dcb52bcbc3209e46f8e13
#
_cell.length_a   1.000
_cell.length_b   1.000
_cell.length_c   1.000
_cell.angle_alpha   90.00
_cell.angle_beta   90.00
_cell.angle_gamma   90.00
#
_symmetry.space_group_name_H-M   'P 1'
#
loop_
_entity.id
_entity.type
_entity.pdbx_description
1 polymer ?
#
loop_
_entity_poly.entity_id
_entity_poly.type
_entity_poly.pdbx_seq_one_letter_code
_entity_poly.pdbx_strand_id
1 'polypeptide(L)'
;NPAFGMRQSGAPIFSAKAGLAACVDGGVFANNPSERALTFARELGAKDVTMLSVGAGKPPTLPPEEALQEGQKMLDWGFRQWVVKRPHLLLKLWFDGSESLAHYSCHKQLRGDYCRVQPVLGEDVDLADYAKVPQLFALADAFDTEEALAWLKLYWRGA
;
A
#
# COMPACT_ATOMS: atom_id res chain seq x y z
N ASN A 1 23.00 -6.87 0.71
CA ASN A 1 21.72 -6.39 0.25
C ASN A 1 21.44 -5.06 0.95
N PRO A 2 21.52 -3.92 0.26
CA PRO A 2 21.26 -2.66 0.91
C PRO A 2 19.82 -2.66 1.40
N ALA A 3 19.66 -2.35 2.68
CA ALA A 3 18.36 -2.13 3.27
C ALA A 3 17.51 -1.29 2.31
N PHE A 4 16.38 -1.84 1.99
CA PHE A 4 15.42 -1.32 1.04
C PHE A 4 15.26 0.18 1.26
N GLY A 5 15.70 0.94 0.27
CA GLY A 5 15.18 2.27 0.04
C GLY A 5 15.80 3.34 0.84
N MET A 6 16.94 3.63 1.03
CA MET A 6 17.40 4.95 1.46
C MET A 6 18.85 5.26 1.11
N ARG A 7 19.29 4.68 0.00
CA ARG A 7 20.51 5.15 -0.64
C ARG A 7 20.17 5.87 -1.93
N GLN A 8 19.70 7.07 -1.83
CA GLN A 8 19.93 8.04 -2.89
C GLN A 8 21.32 8.62 -2.63
N SER A 9 22.17 8.62 -3.62
CA SER A 9 23.54 9.15 -3.56
C SER A 9 24.54 8.42 -2.67
N GLY A 10 24.36 7.15 -2.37
CA GLY A 10 25.38 6.36 -1.67
C GLY A 10 25.51 6.61 -0.16
N ALA A 11 24.83 7.58 0.41
CA ALA A 11 24.85 7.84 1.84
C ALA A 11 23.59 7.31 2.52
N PRO A 12 23.69 6.63 3.67
CA PRO A 12 22.53 6.29 4.46
C PRO A 12 21.93 7.56 5.04
N ILE A 13 20.60 7.71 4.99
CA ILE A 13 19.90 8.85 5.60
C ILE A 13 20.08 8.83 7.14
N PHE A 14 20.22 7.64 7.69
CA PHE A 14 20.57 7.45 9.10
C PHE A 14 21.69 6.43 9.20
N SER A 15 22.81 6.79 9.78
CA SER A 15 23.86 5.86 10.16
C SER A 15 24.10 5.94 11.67
N ALA A 16 24.00 4.81 12.35
CA ALA A 16 24.46 4.68 13.70
C ALA A 16 25.92 4.22 13.71
N LYS A 17 26.72 4.62 14.69
CA LYS A 17 28.06 4.08 14.94
C LYS A 17 27.97 2.57 15.11
N ALA A 18 29.00 1.88 14.65
CA ALA A 18 29.16 0.43 14.79
C ALA A 18 28.32 -0.46 13.85
N GLY A 19 28.14 -0.04 12.60
CA GLY A 19 27.57 -0.92 11.59
C GLY A 19 26.05 -1.16 11.69
N LEU A 20 25.38 -0.56 12.65
CA LEU A 20 23.93 -0.57 12.78
C LEU A 20 23.36 0.58 11.93
N ALA A 21 22.50 0.26 10.97
CA ALA A 21 21.70 1.24 10.24
C ALA A 21 20.41 1.51 11.02
N ALA A 22 20.07 2.77 11.23
CA ALA A 22 18.71 3.12 11.65
C ALA A 22 17.77 2.90 10.46
N CYS A 23 16.72 2.13 10.69
CA CYS A 23 15.72 1.84 9.69
C CYS A 23 14.41 2.53 10.08
N VAL A 24 13.65 2.93 9.07
CA VAL A 24 12.25 3.33 9.22
C VAL A 24 11.37 2.30 8.54
N ASP A 25 10.11 2.27 8.93
CA ASP A 25 9.11 1.40 8.32
C ASP A 25 9.04 1.65 6.80
N GLY A 26 9.08 0.56 6.04
CA GLY A 26 8.98 0.60 4.58
C GLY A 26 7.68 1.21 4.09
N GLY A 27 6.60 1.12 4.86
CA GLY A 27 5.30 1.73 4.56
C GLY A 27 5.37 3.24 4.39
N VAL A 28 6.30 3.91 5.06
CA VAL A 28 6.52 5.37 4.89
C VAL A 28 6.88 5.73 3.45
N PHE A 29 7.53 4.83 2.71
CA PHE A 29 7.97 5.08 1.32
C PHE A 29 7.15 4.33 0.28
N ALA A 30 6.68 3.15 0.63
CA ALA A 30 6.00 2.26 -0.28
C ALA A 30 5.02 1.36 0.49
N ASN A 31 3.92 1.94 0.94
CA ASN A 31 2.85 1.19 1.61
C ASN A 31 2.32 0.06 0.70
N ASN A 32 2.24 0.34 -0.60
CA ASN A 32 2.11 -0.68 -1.63
C ASN A 32 3.44 -0.84 -2.37
N PRO A 33 4.21 -1.92 -2.14
CA PRO A 33 5.54 -2.10 -2.72
C PRO A 33 5.54 -2.53 -4.20
N SER A 34 4.37 -2.67 -4.84
CA SER A 34 4.23 -3.21 -6.20
C SER A 34 5.09 -2.47 -7.23
N GLU A 35 5.07 -1.13 -7.22
CA GLU A 35 5.85 -0.32 -8.15
C GLU A 35 7.37 -0.48 -7.92
N ARG A 36 7.79 -0.61 -6.67
CA ARG A 36 9.19 -0.88 -6.33
C ARG A 36 9.63 -2.27 -6.77
N ALA A 37 8.77 -3.27 -6.56
CA ALA A 37 9.02 -4.62 -7.02
C ALA A 37 9.14 -4.68 -8.55
N LEU A 38 8.26 -3.99 -9.28
CA LEU A 38 8.32 -3.89 -10.74
C LEU A 38 9.63 -3.23 -11.22
N THR A 39 9.98 -2.10 -10.61
CA THR A 39 11.22 -1.39 -10.93
C THR A 39 12.43 -2.30 -10.69
N PHE A 40 12.48 -2.97 -9.56
CA PHE A 40 13.59 -3.86 -9.21
C PHE A 40 13.68 -5.08 -10.16
N ALA A 41 12.54 -5.68 -10.54
CA ALA A 41 12.54 -6.77 -11.51
C ALA A 41 13.13 -6.32 -12.85
N ARG A 42 12.79 -5.12 -13.32
CA ARG A 42 13.33 -4.55 -14.57
C ARG A 42 14.82 -4.21 -14.47
N GLU A 43 15.27 -3.71 -13.33
CA GLU A 43 16.71 -3.49 -13.07
C GLU A 43 17.51 -4.79 -13.13
N LEU A 44 16.89 -5.91 -12.73
CA LEU A 44 17.48 -7.25 -12.87
C LEU A 44 17.37 -7.83 -14.30
N GLY A 45 16.81 -7.07 -15.24
CA GLY A 45 16.71 -7.46 -16.64
C GLY A 45 15.44 -8.23 -17.03
N ALA A 46 14.45 -8.32 -16.14
CA ALA A 46 13.15 -8.92 -16.47
C ALA A 46 12.43 -8.07 -17.53
N LYS A 47 12.10 -8.70 -18.67
CA LYS A 47 11.36 -8.07 -19.78
C LYS A 47 9.86 -8.27 -19.62
N ASP A 48 9.47 -9.48 -19.30
CA ASP A 48 8.08 -9.87 -19.09
C ASP A 48 7.88 -10.07 -17.59
N VAL A 49 6.96 -9.29 -17.01
CA VAL A 49 6.67 -9.31 -15.58
C VAL A 49 5.17 -9.51 -15.39
N THR A 50 4.82 -10.59 -14.73
CA THR A 50 3.46 -10.86 -14.22
C THR A 50 3.46 -10.64 -12.72
N MET A 51 2.51 -9.86 -12.22
CA MET A 51 2.50 -9.44 -10.82
C MET A 51 1.15 -9.66 -10.14
N LEU A 52 1.17 -10.44 -9.07
CA LEU A 52 0.08 -10.50 -8.10
C LEU A 52 0.41 -9.60 -6.91
N SER A 53 -0.45 -8.63 -6.64
CA SER A 53 -0.33 -7.71 -5.53
C SER A 53 -1.46 -7.98 -4.52
N VAL A 54 -1.09 -8.29 -3.29
CA VAL A 54 -2.05 -8.60 -2.22
C VAL A 54 -2.01 -7.52 -1.17
N GLY A 55 -3.15 -6.91 -0.88
CA GLY A 55 -3.31 -5.89 0.14
C GLY A 55 -3.91 -6.45 1.43
N ALA A 56 -3.65 -5.76 2.52
CA ALA A 56 -4.15 -6.12 3.85
C ALA A 56 -5.63 -5.75 4.07
N GLY A 57 -6.25 -5.12 3.11
CA GLY A 57 -7.61 -4.61 3.19
C GLY A 57 -7.65 -3.08 3.13
N LYS A 58 -8.79 -2.53 2.75
CA LYS A 58 -9.07 -1.09 2.76
C LYS A 58 -10.40 -0.83 3.44
N PRO A 59 -10.55 0.32 4.12
CA PRO A 59 -11.84 0.68 4.70
C PRO A 59 -12.90 0.81 3.60
N PRO A 60 -14.20 0.67 3.96
CA PRO A 60 -15.28 0.88 3.01
C PRO A 60 -15.24 2.30 2.44
N THR A 61 -15.56 2.43 1.17
CA THR A 61 -15.68 3.74 0.53
C THR A 61 -16.95 4.42 1.04
N LEU A 62 -16.83 5.64 1.52
CA LEU A 62 -18.00 6.45 1.90
C LEU A 62 -18.89 6.69 0.68
N PRO A 63 -20.22 6.75 0.86
CA PRO A 63 -21.12 7.23 -0.17
C PRO A 63 -20.69 8.62 -0.68
N PRO A 64 -20.88 8.94 -1.98
CA PRO A 64 -20.39 10.21 -2.55
C PRO A 64 -20.87 11.46 -1.79
N GLU A 65 -22.09 11.44 -1.29
CA GLU A 65 -22.65 12.57 -0.52
C GLU A 65 -21.94 12.75 0.83
N GLU A 66 -21.67 11.66 1.53
CA GLU A 66 -20.95 11.70 2.81
C GLU A 66 -19.48 12.09 2.61
N ALA A 67 -18.83 11.55 1.57
CA ALA A 67 -17.47 11.91 1.20
C ALA A 67 -17.35 13.41 0.86
N LEU A 68 -18.35 13.98 0.17
CA LEU A 68 -18.39 15.40 -0.13
C LEU A 68 -18.56 16.25 1.13
N GLN A 69 -19.45 15.85 2.05
CA GLN A 69 -19.66 16.57 3.30
C GLN A 69 -18.41 16.53 4.19
N GLU A 70 -17.75 15.37 4.30
CA GLU A 70 -16.49 15.27 5.04
C GLU A 70 -15.39 16.12 4.40
N GLY A 71 -15.27 16.09 3.07
CA GLY A 71 -14.33 16.94 2.33
C GLY A 71 -14.57 18.43 2.55
N GLN A 72 -15.83 18.88 2.54
CA GLN A 72 -16.18 20.27 2.80
C GLN A 72 -15.76 20.73 4.19
N LYS A 73 -15.90 19.88 5.22
CA LYS A 73 -15.44 20.19 6.59
C LYS A 73 -13.93 20.40 6.66
N MET A 74 -13.17 19.85 5.73
CA MET A 74 -11.71 19.91 5.69
C MET A 74 -11.16 21.07 4.85
N LEU A 75 -11.99 21.75 4.06
CA LEU A 75 -11.54 22.82 3.17
C LEU A 75 -10.82 23.97 3.89
N ASP A 76 -11.25 24.29 5.12
CA ASP A 76 -10.66 25.37 5.92
C ASP A 76 -9.56 24.90 6.88
N TRP A 77 -9.11 23.67 6.71
CA TRP A 77 -8.07 23.12 7.59
C TRP A 77 -6.69 23.64 7.18
N GLY A 78 -6.04 24.32 8.12
CA GLY A 78 -4.65 24.73 8.00
C GLY A 78 -3.68 23.78 8.71
N PHE A 79 -2.42 24.19 8.80
CA PHE A 79 -1.34 23.45 9.45
C PHE A 79 -1.72 22.91 10.85
N ARG A 80 -2.38 23.73 11.67
CA ARG A 80 -2.76 23.36 13.03
C ARG A 80 -3.71 22.16 13.04
N GLN A 81 -4.66 22.09 12.13
CA GLN A 81 -5.62 20.99 12.04
C GLN A 81 -4.96 19.72 11.54
N TRP A 82 -4.21 19.81 10.47
CA TRP A 82 -3.57 18.66 9.82
C TRP A 82 -2.42 18.06 10.62
N VAL A 83 -1.54 18.92 11.15
CA VAL A 83 -0.28 18.45 11.75
C VAL A 83 -0.38 18.32 13.27
N VAL A 84 -1.11 19.23 13.94
CA VAL A 84 -1.14 19.25 15.41
C VAL A 84 -2.35 18.50 15.97
N LYS A 85 -3.55 18.74 15.42
CA LYS A 85 -4.76 18.15 15.99
C LYS A 85 -5.06 16.74 15.47
N ARG A 86 -4.76 16.44 14.20
CA ARG A 86 -5.12 15.18 13.53
C ARG A 86 -4.00 14.65 12.64
N PRO A 87 -2.77 14.46 13.16
CA PRO A 87 -1.64 13.98 12.36
C PRO A 87 -1.89 12.61 11.73
N HIS A 88 -2.70 11.75 12.37
CA HIS A 88 -3.09 10.44 11.83
C HIS A 88 -3.84 10.54 10.50
N LEU A 89 -4.66 11.58 10.28
CA LEU A 89 -5.35 11.76 9.01
C LEU A 89 -4.39 12.14 7.88
N LEU A 90 -3.37 12.93 8.18
CA LEU A 90 -2.34 13.27 7.21
C LEU A 90 -1.54 12.03 6.80
N LEU A 91 -1.18 11.19 7.78
CA LEU A 91 -0.48 9.91 7.51
C LEU A 91 -1.38 8.96 6.71
N LYS A 92 -2.66 8.86 7.07
CA LYS A 92 -3.62 8.05 6.31
C LYS A 92 -3.72 8.51 4.87
N LEU A 93 -3.88 9.80 4.63
CA LEU A 93 -3.92 10.38 3.29
C LEU A 93 -2.64 10.08 2.49
N TRP A 94 -1.48 10.14 3.16
CA TRP A 94 -0.20 9.79 2.56
C TRP A 94 -0.14 8.31 2.15
N PHE A 95 -0.53 7.40 3.04
CA PHE A 95 -0.52 5.97 2.78
C PHE A 95 -1.52 5.59 1.68
N ASP A 96 -2.74 6.09 1.74
CA ASP A 96 -3.78 5.84 0.74
C ASP A 96 -3.39 6.39 -0.63
N GLY A 97 -2.81 7.58 -0.66
CA GLY A 97 -2.32 8.21 -1.89
C GLY A 97 -1.18 7.44 -2.52
N SER A 98 -0.19 7.02 -1.73
CA SER A 98 0.95 6.24 -2.21
C SER A 98 0.55 4.85 -2.68
N GLU A 99 -0.39 4.20 -1.98
CA GLU A 99 -0.96 2.91 -2.39
C GLU A 99 -1.68 3.01 -3.72
N SER A 100 -2.57 4.01 -3.85
CA SER A 100 -3.35 4.23 -5.06
C SER A 100 -2.48 4.54 -6.26
N LEU A 101 -1.43 5.34 -6.07
CA LEU A 101 -0.47 5.66 -7.13
C LEU A 101 0.29 4.43 -7.59
N ALA A 102 0.80 3.62 -6.68
CA ALA A 102 1.53 2.40 -7.01
C ALA A 102 0.63 1.39 -7.74
N HIS A 103 -0.62 1.24 -7.29
CA HIS A 103 -1.61 0.40 -7.98
C HIS A 103 -1.87 0.91 -9.40
N TYR A 104 -2.15 2.19 -9.56
CA TYR A 104 -2.41 2.81 -10.87
C TYR A 104 -1.22 2.64 -11.81
N SER A 105 0.00 2.93 -11.35
CA SER A 105 1.23 2.80 -12.13
C SER A 105 1.44 1.37 -12.63
N CYS A 106 1.32 0.38 -11.74
CA CYS A 106 1.48 -1.03 -12.10
C CYS A 106 0.40 -1.50 -13.07
N HIS A 107 -0.86 -1.13 -12.81
CA HIS A 107 -1.98 -1.47 -13.69
C HIS A 107 -1.79 -0.91 -15.11
N LYS A 108 -1.33 0.34 -15.24
CA LYS A 108 -1.07 0.97 -16.55
C LYS A 108 0.10 0.34 -17.29
N GLN A 109 1.14 -0.06 -16.57
CA GLN A 109 2.35 -0.62 -17.15
C GLN A 109 2.21 -2.10 -17.53
N LEU A 110 1.55 -2.89 -16.69
CA LEU A 110 1.43 -4.34 -16.85
C LEU A 110 0.08 -4.76 -17.45
N ARG A 111 -0.94 -3.91 -17.38
CA ARG A 111 -2.29 -4.20 -17.92
C ARG A 111 -2.84 -5.54 -17.42
N GLY A 112 -3.08 -6.52 -18.31
CA GLY A 112 -3.57 -7.84 -17.97
C GLY A 112 -2.60 -8.69 -17.11
N ASP A 113 -1.31 -8.39 -17.14
CA ASP A 113 -0.30 -9.06 -16.34
C ASP A 113 -0.21 -8.56 -14.88
N TYR A 114 -1.15 -7.72 -14.45
CA TYR A 114 -1.26 -7.22 -13.08
C TYR A 114 -2.61 -7.54 -12.47
N CYS A 115 -2.58 -8.22 -11.34
CA CYS A 115 -3.76 -8.47 -10.52
C CYS A 115 -3.56 -7.90 -9.10
N ARG A 116 -4.57 -7.18 -8.59
CA ARG A 116 -4.59 -6.67 -7.21
C ARG A 116 -5.73 -7.31 -6.44
N VAL A 117 -5.38 -8.05 -5.41
CA VAL A 117 -6.32 -8.58 -4.41
C VAL A 117 -6.37 -7.61 -3.24
N GLN A 118 -7.53 -6.99 -3.00
CA GLN A 118 -7.69 -5.97 -1.98
C GLN A 118 -9.08 -6.12 -1.31
N PRO A 119 -9.17 -6.82 -0.18
CA PRO A 119 -10.41 -6.95 0.56
C PRO A 119 -10.94 -5.58 1.00
N VAL A 120 -12.26 -5.42 1.02
CA VAL A 120 -12.91 -4.27 1.64
C VAL A 120 -13.28 -4.67 3.06
N LEU A 121 -12.76 -3.92 4.04
CA LEU A 121 -13.06 -4.11 5.45
C LEU A 121 -14.46 -3.61 5.75
N GLY A 122 -15.12 -4.19 6.76
CA GLY A 122 -16.45 -3.72 7.18
C GLY A 122 -16.42 -2.36 7.87
N GLU A 123 -15.26 -2.00 8.41
CA GLU A 123 -15.02 -0.74 9.14
C GLU A 123 -13.56 -0.30 8.98
N ASP A 124 -13.24 0.90 9.43
CA ASP A 124 -11.85 1.36 9.53
C ASP A 124 -11.20 0.73 10.76
N VAL A 125 -10.06 0.07 10.56
CA VAL A 125 -9.34 -0.67 11.61
C VAL A 125 -8.00 0.01 11.85
N ASP A 126 -7.76 0.43 13.09
CA ASP A 126 -6.47 1.01 13.48
C ASP A 126 -5.39 -0.08 13.51
N LEU A 127 -4.16 0.28 13.10
CA LEU A 127 -3.01 -0.61 13.08
C LEU A 127 -2.68 -1.22 14.46
N ALA A 128 -3.03 -0.53 15.54
CA ALA A 128 -2.78 -0.97 16.90
C ALA A 128 -3.97 -1.75 17.50
N ASP A 129 -5.08 -1.91 16.79
CA ASP A 129 -6.28 -2.58 17.31
C ASP A 129 -6.18 -4.11 17.17
N TYR A 130 -5.36 -4.71 18.04
CA TYR A 130 -5.19 -6.16 18.07
C TYR A 130 -6.50 -6.93 18.43
N ALA A 131 -7.47 -6.27 19.04
CA ALA A 131 -8.76 -6.90 19.36
C ALA A 131 -9.57 -7.25 18.10
N LYS A 132 -9.28 -6.59 16.97
CA LYS A 132 -9.92 -6.85 15.67
C LYS A 132 -9.30 -8.03 14.90
N VAL A 133 -8.18 -8.57 15.34
CA VAL A 133 -7.47 -9.65 14.63
C VAL A 133 -8.38 -10.87 14.33
N PRO A 134 -9.19 -11.39 15.28
CA PRO A 134 -10.09 -12.49 14.97
C PRO A 134 -11.12 -12.17 13.87
N GLN A 135 -11.61 -10.94 13.84
CA GLN A 135 -12.55 -10.47 12.82
C GLN A 135 -11.86 -10.37 11.44
N LEU A 136 -10.61 -9.91 11.41
CA LEU A 136 -9.83 -9.85 10.17
C LEU A 136 -9.54 -11.25 9.62
N PHE A 137 -9.27 -12.25 10.48
CA PHE A 137 -9.14 -13.64 10.05
C PHE A 137 -10.46 -14.17 9.44
N ALA A 138 -11.59 -13.97 10.12
CA ALA A 138 -12.88 -14.40 9.60
C ALA A 138 -13.20 -13.73 8.24
N LEU A 139 -12.86 -12.48 8.07
CA LEU A 139 -13.03 -11.78 6.79
C LEU A 139 -12.10 -12.35 5.70
N ALA A 140 -10.87 -12.66 6.05
CA ALA A 140 -9.92 -13.28 5.12
C ALA A 140 -10.38 -14.67 4.68
N ASP A 141 -10.89 -15.47 5.60
CA ASP A 141 -11.42 -16.81 5.31
C ASP A 141 -12.70 -16.76 4.43
N ALA A 142 -13.51 -15.72 4.59
CA ALA A 142 -14.72 -15.50 3.80
C ALA A 142 -14.47 -14.78 2.46
N PHE A 143 -13.25 -14.30 2.21
CA PHE A 143 -12.95 -13.54 1.01
C PHE A 143 -12.97 -14.41 -0.24
N ASP A 144 -13.73 -13.96 -1.24
CA ASP A 144 -13.80 -14.65 -2.53
C ASP A 144 -12.50 -14.45 -3.32
N THR A 145 -11.82 -15.55 -3.59
CA THR A 145 -10.56 -15.59 -4.34
C THR A 145 -10.73 -16.12 -5.77
N GLU A 146 -11.95 -16.41 -6.24
CA GLU A 146 -12.20 -17.05 -7.55
C GLU A 146 -11.62 -16.24 -8.71
N GLU A 147 -11.80 -14.92 -8.69
CA GLU A 147 -11.26 -14.03 -9.73
C GLU A 147 -9.72 -14.06 -9.77
N ALA A 148 -9.08 -13.98 -8.60
CA ALA A 148 -7.62 -14.03 -8.50
C ALA A 148 -7.06 -15.39 -8.93
N LEU A 149 -7.74 -16.48 -8.58
CA LEU A 149 -7.37 -17.83 -9.00
C LEU A 149 -7.54 -18.03 -10.50
N ALA A 150 -8.61 -17.51 -11.08
CA ALA A 150 -8.83 -17.55 -12.53
C ALA A 150 -7.72 -16.77 -13.26
N TRP A 151 -7.39 -15.57 -12.75
CA TRP A 151 -6.30 -14.76 -13.30
C TRP A 151 -4.95 -15.50 -13.19
N LEU A 152 -4.63 -16.11 -12.04
CA LEU A 152 -3.40 -16.89 -11.86
C LEU A 152 -3.29 -18.01 -12.89
N LYS A 153 -4.36 -18.74 -13.17
CA LYS A 153 -4.37 -19.82 -14.16
C LYS A 153 -4.09 -19.32 -15.58
N LEU A 154 -4.50 -18.10 -15.91
CA LEU A 154 -4.32 -17.52 -17.25
C LEU A 154 -2.94 -16.89 -17.46
N TYR A 155 -2.47 -16.15 -16.47
CA TYR A 155 -1.31 -15.28 -16.63
C TYR A 155 -0.06 -15.76 -15.90
N TRP A 156 -0.22 -16.52 -14.80
CA TRP A 156 0.93 -17.02 -14.05
C TRP A 156 1.54 -18.22 -14.79
N ARG A 157 2.55 -17.94 -15.57
CA ARG A 157 3.33 -18.99 -16.23
C ARG A 157 4.35 -19.49 -15.23
N GLY A 158 4.21 -20.76 -14.81
CA GLY A 158 5.24 -21.41 -13.99
C GLY A 158 6.59 -21.36 -14.72
N ALA A 159 7.64 -21.09 -13.96
CA ALA A 159 9.01 -21.14 -14.47
C ALA A 159 9.42 -22.60 -14.76
#